data_57bbef5c2b3f4427e8b5379a25ac3d12
#
_entry.id   57bbef5c2b3f4427e8b5379a25ac3d12
#
_cell.length_a   1.000
_cell.length_b   1.000
_cell.length_c   1.000
_cell.angle_alpha   90.00
_cell.angle_beta   90.00
_cell.angle_gamma   90.00
#
_symmetry.space_group_name_H-M   'P 1'
#
loop_
_entity.id
_entity.type
_entity.pdbx_description
1 polymer ?
#
loop_
_entity_poly.entity_id
_entity_poly.type
_entity_poly.pdbx_seq_one_letter_code
_entity_poly.pdbx_strand_id
1 'polypeptide(L)'
;MLFTGQDIVAPAYQHGFAVASYNISDYGMLTAVLAASEAANSPVIILIHPDDWEFTGDHFLASVRSLAAAASIPVAIQLDHGATVEQAAFALRHDFTSVMIDGSLLPFEENVAITREVVEMAHRIGVSVEGEIGTIGPRDPRSLEEMQDFVFADPAQAKFFVDTTGVDLLAVAVGTAHGVYPAGFVPELKLDLISQINDAVGIPLVLHGGSGAVDEQVSQAVKRGIAKVNISADMKTAYYGKLREVLADPAQREPLDICPPALAVVQDVVRHKAEVLGSVGGAAHYNYRPAGIGERRWTTGAATVKH
;
A
#
# COMPACT_ATOMS: atom_id res chain seq x y z
N MET A 1 -6.66 10.51 10.84
CA MET A 1 -6.33 11.67 9.96
C MET A 1 -6.01 11.16 8.57
N LEU A 2 -6.74 11.62 7.53
CA LEU A 2 -6.54 11.14 6.16
C LEU A 2 -5.44 11.94 5.45
N PHE A 3 -4.50 11.21 4.85
CA PHE A 3 -3.38 11.71 4.05
C PHE A 3 -3.46 11.12 2.64
N THR A 4 -2.84 11.80 1.66
CA THR A 4 -2.59 11.18 0.35
C THR A 4 -1.46 10.16 0.46
N GLY A 5 -1.32 9.29 -0.57
CA GLY A 5 -0.18 8.35 -0.62
C GLY A 5 1.17 9.07 -0.58
N GLN A 6 1.30 10.16 -1.33
CA GLN A 6 2.51 10.98 -1.33
C GLN A 6 2.77 11.61 0.05
N ASP A 7 1.75 12.22 0.65
CA ASP A 7 1.91 12.93 1.93
C ASP A 7 2.23 11.97 3.10
N ILE A 8 1.79 10.70 3.01
CA ILE A 8 2.11 9.72 4.04
C ILE A 8 3.46 9.04 3.81
N VAL A 9 3.91 8.87 2.55
CA VAL A 9 5.15 8.16 2.24
C VAL A 9 6.37 9.09 2.16
N ALA A 10 6.21 10.35 1.74
CA ALA A 10 7.32 11.27 1.61
C ALA A 10 8.08 11.53 2.93
N PRO A 11 7.43 11.75 4.11
CA PRO A 11 8.15 11.84 5.37
C PRO A 11 8.87 10.54 5.75
N ALA A 12 8.28 9.38 5.46
CA ALA A 12 8.92 8.08 5.69
C ALA A 12 10.21 7.95 4.88
N TYR A 13 10.16 8.28 3.59
CA TYR A 13 11.31 8.31 2.70
C TYR A 13 12.42 9.25 3.19
N GLN A 14 12.06 10.46 3.64
CA GLN A 14 13.01 11.44 4.17
C GLN A 14 13.66 11.03 5.48
N HIS A 15 12.94 10.30 6.34
CA HIS A 15 13.41 9.89 7.66
C HIS A 15 13.94 8.45 7.72
N GLY A 16 13.94 7.72 6.58
CA GLY A 16 14.55 6.39 6.47
C GLY A 16 13.78 5.27 7.14
N PHE A 17 12.45 5.35 7.15
CA PHE A 17 11.55 4.25 7.50
C PHE A 17 10.56 3.97 6.36
N ALA A 18 9.79 2.90 6.43
CA ALA A 18 8.73 2.62 5.46
C ALA A 18 7.36 2.53 6.12
N VAL A 19 6.33 2.97 5.41
CA VAL A 19 4.93 2.83 5.82
C VAL A 19 4.43 1.44 5.45
N ALA A 20 3.91 0.72 6.42
CA ALA A 20 3.21 -0.53 6.17
C ALA A 20 1.86 -0.27 5.50
N SER A 21 1.51 -1.09 4.51
CA SER A 21 0.21 -1.05 3.84
C SER A 21 -0.43 -2.44 3.86
N TYR A 22 -1.70 -2.50 4.28
CA TYR A 22 -2.39 -3.76 4.56
C TYR A 22 -3.66 -3.91 3.73
N ASN A 23 -3.79 -5.05 3.03
CA ASN A 23 -5.02 -5.42 2.32
C ASN A 23 -6.10 -5.84 3.31
N ILE A 24 -7.22 -5.13 3.29
CA ILE A 24 -8.33 -5.31 4.21
C ILE A 24 -9.54 -5.87 3.47
N SER A 25 -10.11 -6.95 3.99
CA SER A 25 -11.28 -7.63 3.41
C SER A 25 -12.47 -7.72 4.38
N ASP A 26 -12.31 -7.27 5.64
CA ASP A 26 -13.41 -7.24 6.62
C ASP A 26 -13.21 -6.15 7.70
N TYR A 27 -14.28 -5.88 8.45
CA TYR A 27 -14.29 -4.87 9.51
C TYR A 27 -13.35 -5.21 10.68
N GLY A 28 -13.22 -6.49 11.03
CA GLY A 28 -12.35 -6.94 12.12
C GLY A 28 -10.88 -6.70 11.79
N MET A 29 -10.43 -7.10 10.59
CA MET A 29 -9.07 -6.82 10.12
C MET A 29 -8.79 -5.31 10.12
N LEU A 30 -9.72 -4.49 9.60
CA LEU A 30 -9.58 -3.04 9.58
C LEU A 30 -9.35 -2.46 10.99
N THR A 31 -10.18 -2.85 11.95
CA THR A 31 -10.08 -2.34 13.33
C THR A 31 -8.81 -2.83 14.02
N ALA A 32 -8.38 -4.08 13.78
CA ALA A 32 -7.15 -4.63 14.35
C ALA A 32 -5.91 -3.91 13.82
N VAL A 33 -5.85 -3.66 12.50
CA VAL A 33 -4.75 -2.93 11.86
C VAL A 33 -4.66 -1.51 12.39
N LEU A 34 -5.77 -0.77 12.42
CA LEU A 34 -5.78 0.61 12.93
C LEU A 34 -5.38 0.66 14.40
N ALA A 35 -5.95 -0.20 15.26
CA ALA A 35 -5.63 -0.23 16.69
C ALA A 35 -4.16 -0.55 16.97
N ALA A 36 -3.57 -1.51 16.26
CA ALA A 36 -2.15 -1.84 16.42
C ALA A 36 -1.23 -0.73 15.89
N SER A 37 -1.59 -0.09 14.78
CA SER A 37 -0.84 1.04 14.23
C SER A 37 -0.89 2.26 15.14
N GLU A 38 -2.05 2.55 15.75
CA GLU A 38 -2.18 3.60 16.77
C GLU A 38 -1.35 3.31 18.02
N ALA A 39 -1.39 2.06 18.52
CA ALA A 39 -0.58 1.64 19.66
C ALA A 39 0.93 1.75 19.39
N ALA A 40 1.37 1.52 18.16
CA ALA A 40 2.74 1.70 17.73
C ALA A 40 3.09 3.16 17.37
N ASN A 41 2.13 4.07 17.38
CA ASN A 41 2.26 5.43 16.86
C ASN A 41 2.90 5.44 15.46
N SER A 42 2.45 4.54 14.59
CA SER A 42 2.99 4.27 13.24
C SER A 42 1.99 4.71 12.17
N PRO A 43 2.39 5.44 11.12
CA PRO A 43 1.52 5.70 9.99
C PRO A 43 1.15 4.40 9.27
N VAL A 44 -0.01 4.36 8.63
CA VAL A 44 -0.48 3.14 7.93
C VAL A 44 -1.27 3.46 6.66
N ILE A 45 -1.18 2.60 5.66
CA ILE A 45 -2.00 2.67 4.45
C ILE A 45 -2.96 1.48 4.45
N ILE A 46 -4.24 1.77 4.28
CA ILE A 46 -5.29 0.76 4.10
C ILE A 46 -5.44 0.50 2.60
N LEU A 47 -5.17 -0.74 2.19
CA LEU A 47 -5.27 -1.19 0.81
C LEU A 47 -6.59 -1.89 0.58
N ILE A 48 -7.27 -1.52 -0.50
CA ILE A 48 -8.48 -2.20 -0.99
C ILE A 48 -8.22 -2.63 -2.43
N HIS A 49 -8.12 -3.95 -2.64
CA HIS A 49 -8.01 -4.53 -3.96
C HIS A 49 -9.40 -4.54 -4.64
N PRO A 50 -9.51 -4.44 -5.98
CA PRO A 50 -10.80 -4.52 -6.68
C PRO A 50 -11.67 -5.71 -6.27
N ASP A 51 -11.09 -6.92 -6.12
CA ASP A 51 -11.82 -8.11 -5.67
C ASP A 51 -12.32 -8.00 -4.22
N ASP A 52 -11.50 -7.41 -3.31
CA ASP A 52 -11.91 -7.21 -1.91
C ASP A 52 -13.09 -6.23 -1.83
N TRP A 53 -13.11 -5.22 -2.68
CA TRP A 53 -14.21 -4.28 -2.79
C TRP A 53 -15.46 -4.90 -3.45
N GLU A 54 -15.32 -5.67 -4.54
CA GLU A 54 -16.43 -6.42 -5.12
C GLU A 54 -17.09 -7.35 -4.09
N PHE A 55 -16.27 -8.00 -3.25
CA PHE A 55 -16.73 -8.88 -2.18
C PHE A 55 -17.44 -8.12 -1.04
N THR A 56 -16.90 -6.96 -0.61
CA THR A 56 -17.37 -6.25 0.61
C THR A 56 -18.42 -5.18 0.32
N GLY A 57 -18.44 -4.64 -0.90
CA GLY A 57 -19.36 -3.60 -1.36
C GLY A 57 -19.06 -2.19 -0.81
N ASP A 58 -19.79 -1.20 -1.37
CA ASP A 58 -19.54 0.23 -1.12
C ASP A 58 -19.75 0.66 0.33
N HIS A 59 -20.63 -0.01 1.07
CA HIS A 59 -20.86 0.30 2.50
C HIS A 59 -19.63 0.01 3.36
N PHE A 60 -18.83 -0.98 2.97
CA PHE A 60 -17.57 -1.25 3.65
C PHE A 60 -16.56 -0.12 3.41
N LEU A 61 -16.47 0.42 2.19
CA LEU A 61 -15.61 1.56 1.88
C LEU A 61 -15.97 2.80 2.72
N ALA A 62 -17.26 3.05 2.95
CA ALA A 62 -17.70 4.11 3.84
C ALA A 62 -17.22 3.89 5.29
N SER A 63 -17.22 2.65 5.77
CA SER A 63 -16.67 2.27 7.09
C SER A 63 -15.17 2.47 7.15
N VAL A 64 -14.43 2.05 6.12
CA VAL A 64 -12.97 2.25 6.00
C VAL A 64 -12.65 3.75 6.13
N ARG A 65 -13.32 4.58 5.34
CA ARG A 65 -13.12 6.04 5.36
C ARG A 65 -13.41 6.65 6.74
N SER A 66 -14.52 6.24 7.36
CA SER A 66 -14.93 6.74 8.67
C SER A 66 -13.89 6.45 9.75
N LEU A 67 -13.43 5.20 9.83
CA LEU A 67 -12.43 4.77 10.82
C LEU A 67 -11.07 5.38 10.55
N ALA A 68 -10.61 5.40 9.29
CA ALA A 68 -9.35 6.01 8.91
C ALA A 68 -9.32 7.53 9.23
N ALA A 69 -10.43 8.23 9.00
CA ALA A 69 -10.53 9.66 9.34
C ALA A 69 -10.51 9.90 10.86
N ALA A 70 -11.07 8.98 11.67
CA ALA A 70 -11.11 9.06 13.12
C ALA A 70 -9.78 8.67 13.79
N ALA A 71 -8.90 7.95 13.09
CA ALA A 71 -7.62 7.49 13.65
C ALA A 71 -6.74 8.65 14.14
N SER A 72 -6.02 8.41 15.23
CA SER A 72 -5.10 9.38 15.85
C SER A 72 -3.75 9.52 15.14
N ILE A 73 -3.48 8.60 14.21
CA ILE A 73 -2.27 8.54 13.38
C ILE A 73 -2.56 8.95 11.92
N PRO A 74 -1.52 9.24 11.10
CA PRO A 74 -1.68 9.37 9.66
C PRO A 74 -2.17 8.07 9.01
N VAL A 75 -3.23 8.17 8.20
CA VAL A 75 -3.78 7.04 7.44
C VAL A 75 -4.03 7.47 6.01
N ALA A 76 -3.65 6.65 5.03
CA ALA A 76 -4.09 6.78 3.65
C ALA A 76 -4.98 5.59 3.27
N ILE A 77 -5.89 5.80 2.32
CA ILE A 77 -6.72 4.74 1.73
C ILE A 77 -6.34 4.63 0.27
N GLN A 78 -5.90 3.46 -0.16
CA GLN A 78 -5.37 3.26 -1.50
C GLN A 78 -6.06 2.11 -2.23
N LEU A 79 -6.44 2.35 -3.50
CA LEU A 79 -6.76 1.29 -4.45
C LEU A 79 -5.48 0.50 -4.73
N ASP A 80 -5.53 -0.81 -4.52
CA ASP A 80 -4.41 -1.72 -4.74
C ASP A 80 -4.59 -2.47 -6.07
N HIS A 81 -3.58 -2.45 -6.94
CA HIS A 81 -3.60 -3.11 -8.26
C HIS A 81 -4.85 -2.81 -9.11
N GLY A 82 -5.23 -1.54 -9.25
CA GLY A 82 -6.24 -1.14 -10.24
C GLY A 82 -5.75 -1.46 -11.64
N ALA A 83 -6.50 -2.28 -12.39
CA ALA A 83 -6.12 -2.72 -13.73
C ALA A 83 -6.63 -1.79 -14.84
N THR A 84 -7.58 -0.91 -14.54
CA THR A 84 -8.21 -0.04 -15.55
C THR A 84 -8.43 1.38 -15.03
N VAL A 85 -8.56 2.32 -15.97
CA VAL A 85 -8.90 3.72 -15.67
C VAL A 85 -10.25 3.83 -14.95
N GLU A 86 -11.21 2.96 -15.30
CA GLU A 86 -12.52 2.93 -14.67
C GLU A 86 -12.44 2.55 -13.18
N GLN A 87 -11.59 1.58 -12.82
CA GLN A 87 -11.36 1.21 -11.43
C GLN A 87 -10.72 2.36 -10.65
N ALA A 88 -9.72 3.03 -11.22
CA ALA A 88 -9.14 4.23 -10.64
C ALA A 88 -10.18 5.35 -10.47
N ALA A 89 -10.97 5.63 -11.50
CA ALA A 89 -12.04 6.63 -11.45
C ALA A 89 -13.12 6.29 -10.42
N PHE A 90 -13.42 5.01 -10.23
CA PHE A 90 -14.34 4.57 -9.19
C PHE A 90 -13.75 4.84 -7.79
N ALA A 91 -12.50 4.45 -7.54
CA ALA A 91 -11.83 4.71 -6.27
C ALA A 91 -11.81 6.22 -5.92
N LEU A 92 -11.54 7.08 -6.92
CA LEU A 92 -11.58 8.53 -6.74
C LEU A 92 -12.98 9.03 -6.33
N ARG A 93 -14.06 8.45 -6.86
CA ARG A 93 -15.44 8.80 -6.47
C ARG A 93 -15.83 8.31 -5.08
N HIS A 94 -15.09 7.33 -4.54
CA HIS A 94 -15.28 6.78 -3.18
C HIS A 94 -14.28 7.35 -2.18
N ASP A 95 -13.70 8.52 -2.48
CA ASP A 95 -12.82 9.27 -1.59
C ASP A 95 -11.54 8.51 -1.18
N PHE A 96 -11.02 7.66 -2.05
CA PHE A 96 -9.67 7.11 -1.88
C PHE A 96 -8.67 8.26 -1.96
N THR A 97 -7.68 8.23 -1.10
CA THR A 97 -6.65 9.28 -1.01
C THR A 97 -5.40 8.96 -1.83
N SER A 98 -5.33 7.73 -2.33
CA SER A 98 -4.29 7.22 -3.23
C SER A 98 -4.88 6.16 -4.16
N VAL A 99 -4.37 6.05 -5.36
CA VAL A 99 -4.74 4.99 -6.30
C VAL A 99 -3.48 4.38 -6.90
N MET A 100 -3.45 3.06 -7.05
CA MET A 100 -2.46 2.38 -7.86
C MET A 100 -3.10 1.97 -9.17
N ILE A 101 -2.39 2.23 -10.28
CA ILE A 101 -2.68 1.68 -11.59
C ILE A 101 -1.57 0.70 -11.97
N ASP A 102 -1.96 -0.54 -12.21
CA ASP A 102 -1.03 -1.62 -12.51
C ASP A 102 -1.14 -2.02 -13.98
N GLY A 103 -0.25 -1.44 -14.79
CA GLY A 103 -0.04 -1.80 -16.17
C GLY A 103 1.17 -2.71 -16.39
N SER A 104 1.73 -3.34 -15.34
CA SER A 104 2.99 -4.10 -15.39
C SER A 104 2.94 -5.33 -16.31
N LEU A 105 1.74 -5.84 -16.59
CA LEU A 105 1.52 -6.94 -17.54
C LEU A 105 1.27 -6.46 -18.98
N LEU A 106 1.11 -5.15 -19.21
CA LEU A 106 0.95 -4.57 -20.53
C LEU A 106 2.33 -4.30 -21.17
N PRO A 107 2.40 -4.10 -22.49
CA PRO A 107 3.58 -3.52 -23.13
C PRO A 107 3.97 -2.20 -22.44
N PHE A 108 5.27 -1.92 -22.30
CA PHE A 108 5.77 -0.78 -21.51
C PHE A 108 5.14 0.57 -21.92
N GLU A 109 4.98 0.82 -23.21
CA GLU A 109 4.37 2.05 -23.72
C GLU A 109 2.88 2.16 -23.36
N GLU A 110 2.16 1.05 -23.29
CA GLU A 110 0.77 1.01 -22.85
C GLU A 110 0.67 1.24 -21.34
N ASN A 111 1.60 0.66 -20.55
CA ASN A 111 1.70 0.94 -19.11
C ASN A 111 1.94 2.44 -18.86
N VAL A 112 2.89 3.05 -19.58
CA VAL A 112 3.14 4.51 -19.52
C VAL A 112 1.88 5.30 -19.87
N ALA A 113 1.16 4.91 -20.92
CA ALA A 113 -0.02 5.64 -21.39
C ALA A 113 -1.16 5.60 -20.37
N ILE A 114 -1.53 4.40 -19.86
CA ILE A 114 -2.62 4.25 -18.89
C ILE A 114 -2.26 4.91 -17.56
N THR A 115 -1.01 4.80 -17.12
CA THR A 115 -0.55 5.41 -15.88
C THR A 115 -0.62 6.92 -15.96
N ARG A 116 -0.18 7.53 -17.07
CA ARG A 116 -0.27 8.99 -17.27
C ARG A 116 -1.72 9.47 -17.26
N GLU A 117 -2.63 8.74 -17.89
CA GLU A 117 -4.07 9.08 -17.88
C GLU A 117 -4.63 9.12 -16.46
N VAL A 118 -4.31 8.12 -15.63
CA VAL A 118 -4.73 8.07 -14.22
C VAL A 118 -4.08 9.19 -13.41
N VAL A 119 -2.80 9.49 -13.61
CA VAL A 119 -2.10 10.61 -12.96
C VAL A 119 -2.78 11.94 -13.29
N GLU A 120 -3.06 12.21 -14.58
CA GLU A 120 -3.74 13.45 -14.99
C GLU A 120 -5.12 13.59 -14.33
N MET A 121 -5.86 12.50 -14.16
CA MET A 121 -7.17 12.49 -13.52
C MET A 121 -7.07 12.71 -12.00
N ALA A 122 -6.21 11.94 -11.33
CA ALA A 122 -6.08 11.92 -9.87
C ALA A 122 -5.48 13.21 -9.33
N HIS A 123 -4.42 13.75 -9.96
CA HIS A 123 -3.76 14.98 -9.53
C HIS A 123 -4.68 16.21 -9.61
N ARG A 124 -5.66 16.25 -10.51
CA ARG A 124 -6.63 17.36 -10.58
C ARG A 124 -7.45 17.53 -9.30
N ILE A 125 -7.60 16.46 -8.54
CA ILE A 125 -8.35 16.44 -7.27
C ILE A 125 -7.45 16.20 -6.05
N GLY A 126 -6.12 16.23 -6.25
CA GLY A 126 -5.13 16.10 -5.17
C GLY A 126 -5.01 14.69 -4.59
N VAL A 127 -5.23 13.65 -5.41
CA VAL A 127 -5.03 12.24 -5.04
C VAL A 127 -3.73 11.75 -5.66
N SER A 128 -2.94 11.01 -4.86
CA SER A 128 -1.65 10.47 -5.29
C SER A 128 -1.80 9.20 -6.14
N VAL A 129 -0.83 8.99 -7.02
CA VAL A 129 -0.80 7.81 -7.90
C VAL A 129 0.48 7.01 -7.68
N GLU A 130 0.30 5.69 -7.56
CA GLU A 130 1.35 4.67 -7.61
C GLU A 130 1.30 3.98 -8.97
N GLY A 131 2.45 3.81 -9.62
CA GLY A 131 2.60 2.98 -10.81
C GLY A 131 3.52 1.80 -10.53
N GLU A 132 3.58 0.82 -11.43
CA GLU A 132 4.43 -0.36 -11.30
C GLU A 132 5.24 -0.62 -12.55
N ILE A 133 6.52 -1.02 -12.36
CA ILE A 133 7.40 -1.50 -13.42
C ILE A 133 8.10 -2.81 -13.04
N GLY A 134 8.41 -3.58 -14.07
CA GLY A 134 8.75 -4.99 -13.93
C GLY A 134 7.49 -5.81 -13.67
N THR A 135 7.63 -7.10 -13.41
CA THR A 135 6.49 -8.00 -13.15
C THR A 135 6.71 -8.73 -11.84
N ILE A 136 5.78 -8.58 -10.90
CA ILE A 136 5.87 -9.19 -9.55
C ILE A 136 5.11 -10.53 -9.51
N GLY A 137 4.33 -10.83 -10.55
CA GLY A 137 3.56 -12.07 -10.66
C GLY A 137 2.14 -11.96 -10.09
N PRO A 138 1.35 -13.04 -10.16
CA PRO A 138 -0.04 -13.04 -9.77
C PRO A 138 -0.23 -12.84 -8.26
N ARG A 139 -1.42 -12.35 -7.87
CA ARG A 139 -1.77 -12.02 -6.47
C ARG A 139 -1.67 -13.21 -5.50
N ASP A 140 -1.97 -14.41 -5.95
CA ASP A 140 -1.96 -15.62 -5.12
C ASP A 140 -1.41 -16.80 -5.94
N PRO A 141 -0.09 -16.85 -6.17
CA PRO A 141 0.52 -17.92 -6.95
C PRO A 141 0.36 -19.26 -6.23
N ARG A 142 -0.05 -20.28 -6.99
CA ARG A 142 -0.29 -21.64 -6.47
C ARG A 142 0.89 -22.57 -6.69
N SER A 143 1.89 -22.16 -7.46
CA SER A 143 3.07 -22.93 -7.79
C SER A 143 4.33 -22.07 -7.85
N LEU A 144 5.50 -22.72 -7.74
CA LEU A 144 6.80 -22.06 -7.98
C LEU A 144 6.94 -21.60 -9.42
N GLU A 145 6.30 -22.25 -10.38
CA GLU A 145 6.35 -21.85 -11.80
C GLU A 145 5.64 -20.50 -11.99
N GLU A 146 4.48 -20.31 -11.38
CA GLU A 146 3.76 -19.03 -11.40
C GLU A 146 4.54 -17.89 -10.70
N MET A 147 5.44 -18.24 -9.76
CA MET A 147 6.32 -17.30 -9.09
C MET A 147 7.60 -16.97 -9.87
N GLN A 148 7.92 -17.69 -10.95
CA GLN A 148 9.18 -17.54 -11.68
C GLN A 148 9.11 -16.58 -12.88
N ASP A 149 7.93 -16.13 -13.27
CA ASP A 149 7.74 -15.16 -14.35
C ASP A 149 8.07 -13.73 -13.91
N PHE A 150 9.26 -13.55 -13.30
CA PHE A 150 9.75 -12.24 -12.92
C PHE A 150 10.42 -11.50 -14.07
N VAL A 151 10.00 -10.27 -14.27
CA VAL A 151 10.78 -9.28 -15.01
C VAL A 151 11.25 -8.24 -14.01
N PHE A 152 12.54 -8.24 -13.68
CA PHE A 152 13.09 -7.20 -12.82
C PHE A 152 12.92 -5.81 -13.42
N ALA A 153 12.67 -4.84 -12.55
CA ALA A 153 12.62 -3.44 -12.95
C ALA A 153 13.99 -2.97 -13.49
N ASP A 154 14.00 -2.24 -14.58
CA ASP A 154 15.21 -1.63 -15.16
C ASP A 154 15.32 -0.16 -14.71
N PRO A 155 16.48 0.32 -14.20
CA PRO A 155 16.61 1.69 -13.71
C PRO A 155 16.40 2.77 -14.77
N ALA A 156 16.75 2.52 -16.04
CA ALA A 156 16.54 3.51 -17.10
C ALA A 156 15.07 3.58 -17.50
N GLN A 157 14.39 2.42 -17.56
CA GLN A 157 12.95 2.37 -17.76
C GLN A 157 12.20 3.01 -16.58
N ALA A 158 12.64 2.79 -15.33
CA ALA A 158 12.08 3.42 -14.15
C ALA A 158 12.14 4.94 -14.25
N LYS A 159 13.29 5.48 -14.61
CA LYS A 159 13.44 6.93 -14.78
C LYS A 159 12.54 7.47 -15.89
N PHE A 160 12.53 6.83 -17.05
CA PHE A 160 11.66 7.24 -18.15
C PHE A 160 10.18 7.20 -17.76
N PHE A 161 9.76 6.14 -17.06
CA PHE A 161 8.39 5.97 -16.58
C PHE A 161 7.98 7.11 -15.65
N VAL A 162 8.78 7.39 -14.62
CA VAL A 162 8.51 8.46 -13.64
C VAL A 162 8.49 9.84 -14.33
N ASP A 163 9.49 10.14 -15.15
CA ASP A 163 9.60 11.44 -15.84
C ASP A 163 8.43 11.67 -16.82
N THR A 164 7.88 10.58 -17.40
CA THR A 164 6.82 10.67 -18.43
C THR A 164 5.42 10.65 -17.82
N THR A 165 5.21 9.87 -16.76
CA THR A 165 3.89 9.67 -16.16
C THR A 165 3.61 10.67 -15.04
N GLY A 166 4.63 11.07 -14.28
CA GLY A 166 4.50 11.92 -13.11
C GLY A 166 3.90 11.21 -11.89
N VAL A 167 4.07 9.90 -11.77
CA VAL A 167 3.64 9.15 -10.58
C VAL A 167 4.33 9.65 -9.31
N ASP A 168 3.64 9.54 -8.19
CA ASP A 168 4.14 9.97 -6.87
C ASP A 168 4.94 8.88 -6.18
N LEU A 169 4.63 7.61 -6.47
CA LEU A 169 5.21 6.41 -5.89
C LEU A 169 5.46 5.39 -7.00
N LEU A 170 6.55 4.63 -6.89
CA LEU A 170 6.89 3.60 -7.88
C LEU A 170 7.07 2.23 -7.24
N ALA A 171 6.17 1.30 -7.55
CA ALA A 171 6.33 -0.11 -7.24
C ALA A 171 7.32 -0.74 -8.22
N VAL A 172 8.26 -1.53 -7.68
CA VAL A 172 9.37 -2.09 -8.44
C VAL A 172 9.53 -3.59 -8.20
N ALA A 173 9.64 -4.37 -9.28
CA ALA A 173 9.94 -5.79 -9.20
C ALA A 173 11.44 -5.98 -8.88
N VAL A 174 11.74 -6.36 -7.64
CA VAL A 174 13.13 -6.47 -7.13
C VAL A 174 13.41 -7.80 -6.43
N GLY A 175 12.60 -8.83 -6.68
CA GLY A 175 12.84 -10.20 -6.21
C GLY A 175 11.82 -10.77 -5.23
N THR A 176 10.76 -10.03 -4.92
CA THR A 176 9.59 -10.55 -4.20
C THR A 176 8.48 -10.99 -5.16
N ALA A 177 7.63 -11.92 -4.72
CA ALA A 177 6.39 -12.30 -5.36
C ALA A 177 5.22 -12.11 -4.39
N HIS A 178 4.00 -12.04 -4.93
CA HIS A 178 2.80 -12.02 -4.11
C HIS A 178 2.54 -13.40 -3.46
N GLY A 179 1.74 -13.41 -2.39
CA GLY A 179 1.25 -14.64 -1.75
C GLY A 179 2.18 -15.22 -0.69
N VAL A 180 1.99 -16.52 -0.42
CA VAL A 180 2.78 -17.28 0.54
C VAL A 180 3.80 -18.13 -0.22
N TYR A 181 5.06 -17.96 0.11
CA TYR A 181 6.12 -18.75 -0.51
C TYR A 181 6.02 -20.22 -0.12
N PRO A 182 6.27 -21.15 -1.05
CA PRO A 182 6.33 -22.57 -0.74
C PRO A 182 7.40 -22.88 0.31
N ALA A 183 7.17 -23.95 1.08
CA ALA A 183 8.10 -24.37 2.12
C ALA A 183 9.52 -24.60 1.56
N GLY A 184 10.49 -23.95 2.17
CA GLY A 184 11.90 -24.02 1.76
C GLY A 184 12.32 -23.00 0.68
N PHE A 185 11.39 -22.22 0.11
CA PHE A 185 11.75 -21.10 -0.75
C PHE A 185 11.91 -19.82 0.09
N VAL A 186 12.99 -19.12 -0.10
CA VAL A 186 13.28 -17.83 0.52
C VAL A 186 13.50 -16.82 -0.59
N PRO A 187 12.68 -15.78 -0.71
CA PRO A 187 12.90 -14.74 -1.71
C PRO A 187 14.20 -13.99 -1.44
N GLU A 188 14.90 -13.60 -2.49
CA GLU A 188 16.12 -12.82 -2.41
C GLU A 188 15.89 -11.43 -3.02
N LEU A 189 15.85 -10.40 -2.18
CA LEU A 189 15.76 -9.02 -2.64
C LEU A 189 17.06 -8.57 -3.32
N LYS A 190 16.93 -7.98 -4.49
CA LYS A 190 18.05 -7.40 -5.24
C LYS A 190 18.38 -6.00 -4.70
N LEU A 191 19.02 -5.95 -3.55
CA LEU A 191 19.27 -4.72 -2.78
C LEU A 191 20.04 -3.65 -3.58
N ASP A 192 21.02 -4.07 -4.38
CA ASP A 192 21.78 -3.14 -5.21
C ASP A 192 20.92 -2.56 -6.34
N LEU A 193 20.00 -3.34 -6.89
CA LEU A 193 19.04 -2.87 -7.89
C LEU A 193 18.09 -1.82 -7.29
N ILE A 194 17.62 -2.02 -6.05
CA ILE A 194 16.83 -1.01 -5.32
C ILE A 194 17.59 0.32 -5.25
N SER A 195 18.87 0.30 -4.86
CA SER A 195 19.68 1.51 -4.80
C SER A 195 19.81 2.19 -6.16
N GLN A 196 20.08 1.42 -7.22
CA GLN A 196 20.21 1.95 -8.59
C GLN A 196 18.92 2.61 -9.08
N ILE A 197 17.77 1.98 -8.81
CA ILE A 197 16.47 2.55 -9.19
C ILE A 197 16.20 3.80 -8.38
N ASN A 198 16.40 3.77 -7.05
CA ASN A 198 16.21 4.93 -6.18
C ASN A 198 17.03 6.14 -6.62
N ASP A 199 18.32 5.93 -6.94
CA ASP A 199 19.21 6.99 -7.43
C ASP A 199 18.75 7.53 -8.78
N ALA A 200 18.15 6.70 -9.63
CA ALA A 200 17.68 7.11 -10.95
C ALA A 200 16.39 7.92 -10.89
N VAL A 201 15.43 7.55 -10.02
CA VAL A 201 14.08 8.14 -10.03
C VAL A 201 13.88 9.27 -9.01
N GLY A 202 14.52 9.19 -7.85
CA GLY A 202 14.46 10.23 -6.82
C GLY A 202 13.07 10.39 -6.15
N ILE A 203 12.18 9.40 -6.30
CA ILE A 203 10.87 9.35 -5.63
C ILE A 203 10.79 8.10 -4.74
N PRO A 204 9.85 8.04 -3.76
CA PRO A 204 9.70 6.87 -2.91
C PRO A 204 9.41 5.60 -3.70
N LEU A 205 10.14 4.53 -3.39
CA LEU A 205 9.92 3.21 -3.96
C LEU A 205 8.97 2.38 -3.07
N VAL A 206 8.23 1.49 -3.72
CA VAL A 206 7.28 0.58 -3.08
C VAL A 206 7.72 -0.86 -3.29
N LEU A 207 7.69 -1.65 -2.21
CA LEU A 207 7.92 -3.08 -2.23
C LEU A 207 6.58 -3.81 -2.13
N HIS A 208 6.19 -4.51 -3.19
CA HIS A 208 5.09 -5.46 -3.18
C HIS A 208 5.59 -6.85 -2.73
N GLY A 209 4.68 -7.74 -2.35
CA GLY A 209 5.06 -9.08 -1.87
C GLY A 209 5.91 -9.06 -0.60
N GLY A 210 5.70 -8.10 0.29
CA GLY A 210 6.40 -8.00 1.57
C GLY A 210 6.05 -9.09 2.59
N SER A 211 5.01 -9.88 2.31
CA SER A 211 4.65 -11.07 3.09
C SER A 211 5.65 -12.19 2.84
N GLY A 212 6.12 -12.87 3.91
CA GLY A 212 7.08 -13.97 3.81
C GLY A 212 8.50 -13.56 3.39
N ALA A 213 8.76 -12.29 3.11
CA ALA A 213 10.10 -11.78 2.88
C ALA A 213 10.91 -11.77 4.19
N VAL A 214 12.23 -11.96 4.07
CA VAL A 214 13.14 -11.98 5.23
C VAL A 214 13.24 -10.59 5.83
N ASP A 215 12.93 -10.45 7.11
CA ASP A 215 12.88 -9.15 7.82
C ASP A 215 14.15 -8.32 7.67
N GLU A 216 15.33 -8.94 7.75
CA GLU A 216 16.60 -8.24 7.56
C GLU A 216 16.74 -7.69 6.14
N GLN A 217 16.32 -8.44 5.12
CA GLN A 217 16.35 -7.96 3.73
C GLN A 217 15.37 -6.79 3.52
N VAL A 218 14.18 -6.86 4.13
CA VAL A 218 13.20 -5.76 4.09
C VAL A 218 13.76 -4.51 4.77
N SER A 219 14.33 -4.65 5.97
CA SER A 219 15.01 -3.53 6.67
C SER A 219 16.15 -2.93 5.85
N GLN A 220 16.90 -3.76 5.12
CA GLN A 220 17.96 -3.28 4.23
C GLN A 220 17.40 -2.59 2.98
N ALA A 221 16.27 -3.05 2.46
CA ALA A 221 15.58 -2.41 1.32
C ALA A 221 15.05 -1.02 1.72
N VAL A 222 14.49 -0.87 2.92
CA VAL A 222 14.07 0.44 3.47
C VAL A 222 15.22 1.44 3.47
N LYS A 223 16.41 1.04 3.92
CA LYS A 223 17.63 1.88 3.91
C LYS A 223 18.08 2.29 2.50
N ARG A 224 17.52 1.68 1.45
CA ARG A 224 17.87 1.89 0.04
C ARG A 224 16.78 2.57 -0.78
N GLY A 225 15.73 3.09 -0.13
CA GLY A 225 14.70 3.87 -0.81
C GLY A 225 13.32 3.24 -0.86
N ILE A 226 13.13 2.01 -0.35
CA ILE A 226 11.78 1.49 -0.13
C ILE A 226 11.14 2.27 1.02
N ALA A 227 10.02 2.93 0.76
CA ALA A 227 9.31 3.76 1.72
C ALA A 227 7.86 3.33 1.97
N LYS A 228 7.38 2.32 1.23
CA LYS A 228 6.08 1.65 1.42
C LYS A 228 6.26 0.14 1.19
N VAL A 229 5.60 -0.67 2.00
CA VAL A 229 5.63 -2.14 1.86
C VAL A 229 4.22 -2.70 1.97
N ASN A 230 3.78 -3.44 0.93
CA ASN A 230 2.48 -4.11 0.90
C ASN A 230 2.54 -5.45 1.63
N ILE A 231 1.60 -5.65 2.55
CA ILE A 231 1.47 -6.83 3.42
C ILE A 231 0.04 -7.35 3.34
N SER A 232 -0.14 -8.57 2.86
CA SER A 232 -1.45 -9.22 2.74
C SER A 232 -1.43 -10.62 3.32
N ALA A 233 -0.63 -11.51 2.74
CA ALA A 233 -0.65 -12.94 3.05
C ALA A 233 -0.24 -13.23 4.50
N ASP A 234 0.75 -12.55 5.08
CA ASP A 234 1.16 -12.75 6.49
C ASP A 234 -0.01 -12.53 7.44
N MET A 235 -0.73 -11.40 7.25
CA MET A 235 -1.87 -11.04 8.09
C MET A 235 -3.04 -12.03 7.92
N LYS A 236 -3.41 -12.34 6.67
CA LYS A 236 -4.52 -13.28 6.35
C LYS A 236 -4.20 -14.70 6.85
N THR A 237 -2.96 -15.16 6.69
CA THR A 237 -2.51 -16.47 7.18
C THR A 237 -2.59 -16.57 8.70
N ALA A 238 -2.12 -15.55 9.42
CA ALA A 238 -2.20 -15.49 10.87
C ALA A 238 -3.67 -15.49 11.34
N TYR A 239 -4.51 -14.63 10.75
CA TYR A 239 -5.92 -14.50 11.07
C TYR A 239 -6.69 -15.81 10.87
N TYR A 240 -6.64 -16.38 9.67
CA TYR A 240 -7.36 -17.61 9.37
C TYR A 240 -6.76 -18.84 10.05
N GLY A 241 -5.44 -18.83 10.33
CA GLY A 241 -4.78 -19.86 11.13
C GLY A 241 -5.36 -19.89 12.55
N LYS A 242 -5.45 -18.74 13.21
CA LYS A 242 -6.02 -18.64 14.56
C LYS A 242 -7.52 -18.94 14.58
N LEU A 243 -8.28 -18.53 13.58
CA LEU A 243 -9.70 -18.90 13.48
C LEU A 243 -9.89 -20.42 13.40
N ARG A 244 -9.09 -21.12 12.59
CA ARG A 244 -9.15 -22.61 12.51
C ARG A 244 -8.84 -23.27 13.85
N GLU A 245 -7.87 -22.74 14.59
CA GLU A 245 -7.51 -23.21 15.93
C GLU A 245 -8.68 -23.02 16.91
N VAL A 246 -9.27 -21.84 16.98
CA VAL A 246 -10.40 -21.53 17.89
C VAL A 246 -11.63 -22.37 17.51
N LEU A 247 -11.94 -22.47 16.24
CA LEU A 247 -13.10 -23.22 15.73
C LEU A 247 -12.90 -24.74 15.72
N ALA A 248 -11.72 -25.24 16.12
CA ALA A 248 -11.53 -26.67 16.36
C ALA A 248 -12.38 -27.17 17.54
N ASP A 249 -12.76 -26.29 18.48
CA ASP A 249 -13.76 -26.59 19.49
C ASP A 249 -15.18 -26.33 18.92
N PRO A 250 -16.00 -27.38 18.72
CA PRO A 250 -17.34 -27.24 18.15
C PRO A 250 -18.34 -26.53 19.09
N ALA A 251 -17.97 -26.29 20.35
CA ALA A 251 -18.80 -25.54 21.30
C ALA A 251 -18.70 -24.01 21.06
N GLN A 252 -17.67 -23.55 20.40
CA GLN A 252 -17.49 -22.11 20.08
C GLN A 252 -18.54 -21.65 19.07
N ARG A 253 -19.31 -20.60 19.44
CA ARG A 253 -20.42 -20.07 18.63
C ARG A 253 -20.50 -18.56 18.67
N GLU A 254 -20.01 -17.95 19.75
CA GLU A 254 -20.15 -16.52 19.93
C GLU A 254 -19.01 -15.75 19.24
N PRO A 255 -19.33 -14.77 18.40
CA PRO A 255 -18.30 -13.94 17.76
C PRO A 255 -17.35 -13.27 18.76
N LEU A 256 -17.84 -12.92 19.95
CA LEU A 256 -17.04 -12.32 21.02
C LEU A 256 -15.98 -13.25 21.60
N ASP A 257 -16.14 -14.55 21.45
CA ASP A 257 -15.16 -15.55 21.89
C ASP A 257 -14.26 -16.03 20.73
N ILE A 258 -14.77 -15.99 19.50
CA ILE A 258 -14.09 -16.49 18.28
C ILE A 258 -13.18 -15.42 17.66
N CYS A 259 -13.70 -14.19 17.47
CA CYS A 259 -12.98 -13.17 16.71
C CYS A 259 -11.80 -12.54 17.47
N PRO A 260 -11.88 -12.19 18.77
CA PRO A 260 -10.80 -11.47 19.45
C PRO A 260 -9.44 -12.17 19.42
N PRO A 261 -9.32 -13.51 19.61
CA PRO A 261 -8.04 -14.20 19.49
C PRO A 261 -7.44 -14.08 18.08
N ALA A 262 -8.27 -14.12 17.03
CA ALA A 262 -7.82 -13.99 15.65
C ALA A 262 -7.40 -12.55 15.32
N LEU A 263 -8.10 -11.54 15.88
CA LEU A 263 -7.71 -10.14 15.73
C LEU A 263 -6.43 -9.81 16.50
N ALA A 264 -6.19 -10.45 17.64
CA ALA A 264 -4.95 -10.27 18.40
C ALA A 264 -3.70 -10.69 17.59
N VAL A 265 -3.75 -11.81 16.87
CA VAL A 265 -2.61 -12.21 16.01
C VAL A 265 -2.42 -11.30 14.81
N VAL A 266 -3.48 -10.66 14.29
CA VAL A 266 -3.35 -9.60 13.28
C VAL A 266 -2.59 -8.41 13.88
N GLN A 267 -2.94 -7.99 15.09
CA GLN A 267 -2.24 -6.89 15.79
C GLN A 267 -0.77 -7.23 16.04
N ASP A 268 -0.44 -8.50 16.34
CA ASP A 268 0.95 -8.95 16.50
C ASP A 268 1.73 -8.82 15.19
N VAL A 269 1.14 -9.21 14.06
CA VAL A 269 1.75 -9.03 12.72
C VAL A 269 1.99 -7.54 12.43
N VAL A 270 1.00 -6.69 12.67
CA VAL A 270 1.12 -5.24 12.43
C VAL A 270 2.25 -4.64 13.28
N ARG A 271 2.33 -4.99 14.57
CA ARG A 271 3.37 -4.51 15.47
C ARG A 271 4.75 -4.95 15.02
N HIS A 272 4.91 -6.24 14.69
CA HIS A 272 6.16 -6.79 14.17
C HIS A 272 6.60 -6.08 12.88
N LYS A 273 5.70 -5.90 11.92
CA LYS A 273 6.05 -5.20 10.66
C LYS A 273 6.39 -3.72 10.90
N ALA A 274 5.75 -3.04 11.84
CA ALA A 274 6.13 -1.68 12.21
C ALA A 274 7.58 -1.62 12.75
N GLU A 275 8.02 -2.60 13.53
CA GLU A 275 9.40 -2.72 14.01
C GLU A 275 10.38 -2.96 12.85
N VAL A 276 10.10 -3.94 11.98
CA VAL A 276 10.93 -4.28 10.81
C VAL A 276 11.12 -3.10 9.86
N LEU A 277 10.05 -2.31 9.65
CA LEU A 277 10.03 -1.15 8.77
C LEU A 277 10.59 0.13 9.43
N GLY A 278 10.91 0.08 10.73
CA GLY A 278 11.39 1.25 11.47
C GLY A 278 10.32 2.33 11.68
N SER A 279 9.03 2.01 11.53
CA SER A 279 7.94 2.97 11.56
C SER A 279 7.32 3.21 12.93
N VAL A 280 7.75 2.49 13.97
CA VAL A 280 7.31 2.71 15.37
C VAL A 280 7.66 4.13 15.80
N GLY A 281 6.66 4.88 16.26
CA GLY A 281 6.82 6.30 16.61
C GLY A 281 6.85 7.24 15.40
N GLY A 282 6.81 6.69 14.18
CA GLY A 282 6.94 7.44 12.93
C GLY A 282 5.85 8.50 12.70
N ALA A 283 4.67 8.33 13.31
CA ALA A 283 3.61 9.34 13.22
C ALA A 283 4.03 10.73 13.75
N ALA A 284 5.07 10.81 14.58
CA ALA A 284 5.60 12.07 15.08
C ALA A 284 6.26 12.95 13.99
N HIS A 285 6.59 12.39 12.84
CA HIS A 285 7.17 13.14 11.70
C HIS A 285 6.11 13.87 10.86
N TYR A 286 4.82 13.69 11.15
CA TYR A 286 3.72 14.27 10.38
C TYR A 286 3.14 15.49 11.09
N ASN A 287 3.36 16.67 10.54
CA ASN A 287 2.78 17.92 11.02
C ASN A 287 1.39 18.09 10.40
N TYR A 288 0.38 17.44 10.98
CA TYR A 288 -1.00 17.68 10.58
C TYR A 288 -1.50 18.97 11.25
N ARG A 289 -1.64 20.02 10.44
CA ARG A 289 -2.53 21.14 10.76
C ARG A 289 -3.81 20.92 9.97
N PRO A 290 -4.96 20.62 10.63
CA PRO A 290 -6.22 20.68 9.91
C PRO A 290 -6.31 22.06 9.26
N ALA A 291 -6.41 22.10 7.94
CA ALA A 291 -6.69 23.35 7.24
C ALA A 291 -7.98 23.91 7.86
N GLY A 292 -7.88 25.03 8.55
CA GLY A 292 -9.04 25.71 9.08
C GLY A 292 -10.01 26.01 7.94
N ILE A 293 -11.31 26.04 8.20
CA ILE A 293 -12.36 26.29 7.17
C ILE A 293 -12.06 27.54 6.33
N GLY A 294 -11.23 28.48 6.83
CA GLY A 294 -10.77 29.69 6.09
C GLY A 294 -9.49 29.55 5.29
N GLU A 295 -8.73 28.43 5.39
CA GLU A 295 -7.43 28.28 4.74
C GLU A 295 -7.46 27.53 3.40
N ARG A 296 -8.61 26.99 3.00
CA ARG A 296 -8.81 26.49 1.63
C ARG A 296 -8.85 27.69 0.68
N ARG A 297 -7.69 28.11 0.22
CA ARG A 297 -7.61 29.01 -0.93
C ARG A 297 -8.03 28.21 -2.16
N TRP A 298 -9.28 28.33 -2.53
CA TRP A 298 -9.66 28.08 -3.90
C TRP A 298 -8.88 29.09 -4.73
N THR A 299 -7.76 28.68 -5.32
CA THR A 299 -7.18 29.44 -6.41
C THR A 299 -8.17 29.32 -7.57
N THR A 300 -9.19 30.17 -7.55
CA THR A 300 -9.90 30.46 -8.76
C THR A 300 -8.84 30.94 -9.73
N GLY A 301 -8.58 30.16 -10.79
CA GLY A 301 -7.86 30.63 -11.97
C GLY A 301 -8.65 31.77 -12.59
N ALA A 302 -8.67 32.90 -11.94
CA ALA A 302 -9.08 34.15 -12.54
C ALA A 302 -7.97 34.52 -13.52
N ALA A 303 -8.14 34.08 -14.77
CA ALA A 303 -7.52 34.76 -15.87
C ALA A 303 -7.89 36.26 -15.70
N THR A 304 -6.93 37.06 -15.33
CA THR A 304 -7.03 38.53 -15.40
C THR A 304 -7.22 38.85 -16.86
N VAL A 305 -8.47 39.00 -17.30
CA VAL A 305 -8.79 39.70 -18.53
C VAL A 305 -8.43 41.20 -18.24
N LYS A 306 -7.28 41.61 -18.72
CA LYS A 306 -6.97 43.04 -18.81
C LYS A 306 -7.86 43.65 -19.90
N HIS A 307 -8.78 44.49 -19.51
CA HIS A 307 -9.39 45.46 -20.40
C HIS A 307 -8.42 46.58 -20.73
#